data_a4661adddeb6284943f26ac8a73f8518
#
_entry.id   a4661adddeb6284943f26ac8a73f8518
#
_cell.length_a   1.000
_cell.length_b   1.000
_cell.length_c   1.000
_cell.angle_alpha   90.00
_cell.angle_beta   90.00
_cell.angle_gamma   90.00
#
_symmetry.space_group_name_H-M   'P 1'
#
loop_
_entity.id
_entity.type
_entity.pdbx_description
1 polymer ?
#
loop_
_entity_poly.entity_id
_entity_poly.type
_entity_poly.pdbx_seq_one_letter_code
_entity_poly.pdbx_strand_id
1 'polypeptide(L)'
;MTRSTRILLIGGIVAAPLFVAVWALQAFTREGFRPTYHPLSLLSLGEGGWVQIANFVVTGLLLIGAGIRLRRVTGSTWNALLVAIMGAGLVIAGVFPTDAGAGFPAGAPEGAPVISWHGAVHEVGFVLTQLAFVVVAILWAVRFGRAGERGWMIASILGLVAAIGVAAVGSPDTLAIRLVASSAIELGLVAAVSARALRTARA
;
A
#
# COMPACT_ATOMS: atom_id res chain seq x y z
N MET A 1 -12.50 -24.48 -4.68
CA MET A 1 -11.32 -23.55 -4.56
C MET A 1 -10.09 -24.33 -4.11
N THR A 2 -8.90 -24.14 -4.75
CA THR A 2 -7.66 -24.80 -4.34
C THR A 2 -7.08 -24.20 -3.06
N ARG A 3 -6.29 -25.01 -2.30
CA ARG A 3 -5.58 -24.53 -1.09
C ARG A 3 -4.70 -23.30 -1.38
N SER A 4 -3.98 -23.30 -2.51
CA SER A 4 -3.13 -22.18 -2.90
C SER A 4 -3.92 -20.89 -3.19
N THR A 5 -5.10 -20.99 -3.81
CA THR A 5 -5.97 -19.82 -4.02
C THR A 5 -6.40 -19.22 -2.70
N ARG A 6 -6.79 -20.05 -1.74
CA ARG A 6 -7.19 -19.61 -0.40
C ARG A 6 -6.05 -18.88 0.33
N ILE A 7 -4.84 -19.45 0.34
CA ILE A 7 -3.67 -18.87 1.03
C ILE A 7 -3.34 -17.49 0.45
N LEU A 8 -3.30 -17.36 -0.88
CA LEU A 8 -2.93 -16.09 -1.51
C LEU A 8 -3.99 -15.00 -1.35
N LEU A 9 -5.28 -15.34 -1.33
CA LEU A 9 -6.34 -14.37 -1.01
C LEU A 9 -6.29 -13.95 0.47
N ILE A 10 -5.96 -14.87 1.38
CA ILE A 10 -5.72 -14.54 2.80
C ILE A 10 -4.51 -13.59 2.90
N GLY A 11 -3.46 -13.79 2.10
CA GLY A 11 -2.34 -12.85 2.00
C GLY A 11 -2.79 -11.43 1.69
N GLY A 12 -3.68 -11.25 0.71
CA GLY A 12 -4.27 -9.94 0.39
C GLY A 12 -5.09 -9.34 1.54
N ILE A 13 -5.73 -10.17 2.36
CA ILE A 13 -6.47 -9.71 3.55
C ILE A 13 -5.50 -9.25 4.65
N VAL A 14 -4.42 -10.00 4.87
CA VAL A 14 -3.44 -9.75 5.93
C VAL A 14 -2.51 -8.59 5.60
N ALA A 15 -2.31 -8.26 4.33
CA ALA A 15 -1.40 -7.22 3.87
C ALA A 15 -1.64 -5.86 4.54
N ALA A 16 -2.90 -5.41 4.64
CA ALA A 16 -3.25 -4.13 5.24
C ALA A 16 -2.93 -4.05 6.74
N PRO A 17 -3.47 -4.94 7.61
CA PRO A 17 -3.17 -4.88 9.03
C PRO A 17 -1.69 -5.12 9.34
N LEU A 18 -1.00 -5.98 8.58
CA LEU A 18 0.43 -6.20 8.73
C LEU A 18 1.22 -4.90 8.47
N PHE A 19 0.97 -4.26 7.32
CA PHE A 19 1.66 -3.03 6.94
C PHE A 19 1.52 -1.94 7.99
N VAL A 20 0.28 -1.69 8.45
CA VAL A 20 -0.01 -0.66 9.43
C VAL A 20 0.55 -1.00 10.80
N ALA A 21 0.44 -2.26 11.25
CA ALA A 21 0.96 -2.68 12.56
C ALA A 21 2.48 -2.58 12.63
N VAL A 22 3.19 -3.03 11.59
CA VAL A 22 4.66 -2.94 11.54
C VAL A 22 5.12 -1.49 11.45
N TRP A 23 4.44 -0.64 10.67
CA TRP A 23 4.70 0.79 10.66
C TRP A 23 4.48 1.41 12.04
N ALA A 24 3.32 1.16 12.67
CA ALA A 24 2.99 1.74 13.97
C ALA A 24 4.00 1.33 15.05
N LEU A 25 4.38 0.05 15.09
CA LEU A 25 5.41 -0.41 16.01
C LEU A 25 6.70 0.41 15.86
N GLN A 26 7.19 0.58 14.65
CA GLN A 26 8.41 1.35 14.38
C GLN A 26 8.22 2.85 14.68
N ALA A 27 7.08 3.42 14.27
CA ALA A 27 6.81 4.84 14.46
C ALA A 27 6.83 5.29 15.91
N PHE A 28 6.49 4.39 16.85
CA PHE A 28 6.49 4.68 18.30
C PHE A 28 7.70 4.13 19.04
N THR A 29 8.58 3.35 18.40
CA THR A 29 9.77 2.76 19.06
C THR A 29 11.08 3.25 18.46
N ARG A 30 11.09 3.82 17.27
CA ARG A 30 12.30 4.34 16.62
C ARG A 30 12.65 5.72 17.17
N GLU A 31 13.79 5.83 17.81
CA GLU A 31 14.28 7.09 18.35
C GLU A 31 14.44 8.16 17.25
N GLY A 32 14.00 9.38 17.56
CA GLY A 32 14.04 10.51 16.64
C GLY A 32 12.99 10.50 15.52
N PHE A 33 12.22 9.41 15.33
CA PHE A 33 11.16 9.39 14.34
C PHE A 33 9.90 10.14 14.84
N ARG A 34 9.40 11.05 14.00
CA ARG A 34 8.18 11.84 14.26
C ARG A 34 7.08 11.42 13.28
N PRO A 35 6.07 10.62 13.71
CA PRO A 35 5.08 10.00 12.80
C PRO A 35 4.24 10.98 11.99
N THR A 36 4.04 12.19 12.47
CA THR A 36 3.27 13.22 11.75
C THR A 36 4.10 13.94 10.69
N TYR A 37 5.43 14.01 10.88
CA TYR A 37 6.34 14.79 10.06
C TYR A 37 7.19 13.94 9.11
N HIS A 38 7.74 12.80 9.61
CA HIS A 38 8.62 11.95 8.82
C HIS A 38 7.83 10.99 7.94
N PRO A 39 8.02 11.00 6.61
CA PRO A 39 7.46 9.98 5.74
C PRO A 39 7.82 8.57 6.23
N LEU A 40 6.87 7.64 6.11
CA LEU A 40 7.04 6.26 6.59
C LEU A 40 8.24 5.53 5.94
N SER A 41 8.63 5.94 4.73
CA SER A 41 9.77 5.39 4.01
C SER A 41 11.11 5.68 4.68
N LEU A 42 11.23 6.76 5.44
CA LEU A 42 12.44 7.05 6.20
C LEU A 42 12.75 5.97 7.24
N LEU A 43 11.73 5.24 7.74
CA LEU A 43 11.95 4.09 8.62
C LEU A 43 12.77 2.98 7.99
N SER A 44 12.96 2.95 6.66
CA SER A 44 13.86 2.02 5.98
C SER A 44 15.36 2.37 6.12
N LEU A 45 15.67 3.50 6.79
CA LEU A 45 17.02 3.99 6.98
C LEU A 45 17.52 3.76 8.42
N GLY A 46 18.84 3.79 8.59
CA GLY A 46 19.51 3.65 9.87
C GLY A 46 19.36 2.28 10.51
N GLU A 47 19.73 2.18 11.80
CA GLU A 47 19.63 0.94 12.55
C GLU A 47 18.17 0.49 12.66
N GLY A 48 17.90 -0.78 12.35
CA GLY A 48 16.53 -1.33 12.30
C GLY A 48 15.75 -0.99 11.03
N GLY A 49 16.32 -0.29 10.05
CA GLY A 49 15.66 0.04 8.78
C GLY A 49 15.20 -1.18 7.98
N TRP A 50 15.87 -2.31 8.17
CA TRP A 50 15.50 -3.59 7.56
C TRP A 50 14.06 -4.02 7.89
N VAL A 51 13.50 -3.60 9.04
CA VAL A 51 12.13 -3.91 9.43
C VAL A 51 11.13 -3.27 8.47
N GLN A 52 11.35 -1.99 8.12
CA GLN A 52 10.48 -1.32 7.15
C GLN A 52 10.71 -1.82 5.73
N ILE A 53 11.96 -2.14 5.37
CA ILE A 53 12.28 -2.81 4.09
C ILE A 53 11.49 -4.12 4.00
N ALA A 54 11.56 -4.96 5.04
CA ALA A 54 10.80 -6.22 5.09
C ALA A 54 9.28 -5.98 5.03
N ASN A 55 8.77 -4.93 5.71
CA ASN A 55 7.36 -4.55 5.65
C ASN A 55 6.91 -4.24 4.22
N PHE A 56 7.66 -3.43 3.49
CA PHE A 56 7.38 -3.14 2.08
C PHE A 56 7.42 -4.39 1.21
N VAL A 57 8.49 -5.18 1.30
CA VAL A 57 8.70 -6.36 0.46
C VAL A 57 7.64 -7.43 0.74
N VAL A 58 7.40 -7.77 2.02
CA VAL A 58 6.40 -8.79 2.39
C VAL A 58 5.00 -8.36 1.98
N THR A 59 4.61 -7.12 2.29
CA THR A 59 3.31 -6.58 1.88
C THR A 59 3.15 -6.61 0.36
N GLY A 60 4.18 -6.19 -0.37
CA GLY A 60 4.19 -6.22 -1.82
C GLY A 60 4.03 -7.63 -2.39
N LEU A 61 4.74 -8.63 -1.86
CA LEU A 61 4.61 -10.04 -2.27
C LEU A 61 3.21 -10.60 -1.96
N LEU A 62 2.62 -10.24 -0.82
CA LEU A 62 1.24 -10.61 -0.48
C LEU A 62 0.24 -10.04 -1.48
N LEU A 63 0.40 -8.79 -1.91
CA LEU A 63 -0.44 -8.17 -2.93
C LEU A 63 -0.26 -8.82 -4.31
N ILE A 64 0.98 -9.12 -4.72
CA ILE A 64 1.24 -9.84 -5.99
C ILE A 64 0.53 -11.19 -5.99
N GLY A 65 0.67 -11.95 -4.89
CA GLY A 65 -0.01 -13.23 -4.73
C GLY A 65 -1.53 -13.12 -4.78
N ALA A 66 -2.10 -12.11 -4.10
CA ALA A 66 -3.54 -11.83 -4.14
C ALA A 66 -3.99 -11.44 -5.56
N GLY A 67 -3.26 -10.57 -6.25
CA GLY A 67 -3.53 -10.15 -7.62
C GLY A 67 -3.64 -11.35 -8.56
N ILE A 68 -2.65 -12.25 -8.56
CA ILE A 68 -2.66 -13.47 -9.39
C ILE A 68 -3.94 -14.29 -9.17
N ARG A 69 -4.45 -14.37 -7.94
CA ARG A 69 -5.65 -15.16 -7.61
C ARG A 69 -6.95 -14.43 -7.84
N LEU A 70 -6.96 -13.11 -7.68
CA LEU A 70 -8.13 -12.29 -8.03
C LEU A 70 -8.55 -12.49 -9.48
N ARG A 71 -7.62 -12.70 -10.43
CA ARG A 71 -7.95 -13.04 -11.82
C ARG A 71 -8.86 -14.25 -11.93
N ARG A 72 -8.54 -15.33 -11.19
CA ARG A 72 -9.31 -16.59 -11.27
C ARG A 72 -10.71 -16.47 -10.68
N VAL A 73 -10.89 -15.58 -9.70
CA VAL A 73 -12.17 -15.40 -9.01
C VAL A 73 -13.02 -14.31 -9.67
N THR A 74 -12.38 -13.22 -10.13
CA THR A 74 -13.10 -12.08 -10.72
C THR A 74 -13.24 -12.18 -12.24
N GLY A 75 -12.48 -13.07 -12.91
CA GLY A 75 -12.40 -13.14 -14.37
C GLY A 75 -11.72 -11.94 -15.03
N SER A 76 -11.22 -10.98 -14.26
CA SER A 76 -10.60 -9.75 -14.77
C SER A 76 -9.08 -9.79 -14.69
N THR A 77 -8.44 -9.80 -15.85
CA THR A 77 -6.97 -9.73 -15.95
C THR A 77 -6.46 -8.35 -15.47
N TRP A 78 -7.15 -7.27 -15.81
CA TRP A 78 -6.74 -5.92 -15.42
C TRP A 78 -6.77 -5.70 -13.92
N ASN A 79 -7.84 -6.14 -13.23
CA ASN A 79 -7.90 -6.03 -11.76
C ASN A 79 -6.75 -6.81 -11.09
N ALA A 80 -6.46 -7.99 -11.61
CA ALA A 80 -5.37 -8.82 -11.12
C ALA A 80 -4.00 -8.17 -11.33
N LEU A 81 -3.77 -7.65 -12.55
CA LEU A 81 -2.51 -7.01 -12.93
C LEU A 81 -2.26 -5.75 -12.10
N LEU A 82 -3.27 -4.90 -11.93
CA LEU A 82 -3.12 -3.66 -11.18
C LEU A 82 -2.82 -3.90 -9.70
N VAL A 83 -3.48 -4.88 -9.05
CA VAL A 83 -3.12 -5.27 -7.68
C VAL A 83 -1.70 -5.83 -7.60
N ALA A 84 -1.27 -6.59 -8.61
CA ALA A 84 0.11 -7.07 -8.68
C ALA A 84 1.12 -5.92 -8.92
N ILE A 85 0.76 -4.90 -9.71
CA ILE A 85 1.59 -3.68 -9.92
C ILE A 85 1.71 -2.89 -8.61
N MET A 86 0.61 -2.73 -7.85
CA MET A 86 0.69 -2.13 -6.50
C MET A 86 1.73 -2.86 -5.64
N GLY A 87 1.66 -4.20 -5.63
CA GLY A 87 2.62 -5.02 -4.89
C GLY A 87 4.05 -4.89 -5.40
N ALA A 88 4.25 -4.84 -6.71
CA ALA A 88 5.57 -4.64 -7.32
C ALA A 88 6.14 -3.27 -6.96
N GLY A 89 5.32 -2.22 -6.94
CA GLY A 89 5.72 -0.88 -6.49
C GLY A 89 6.23 -0.89 -5.04
N LEU A 90 5.54 -1.58 -4.13
CA LEU A 90 6.01 -1.74 -2.75
C LEU A 90 7.32 -2.55 -2.66
N VAL A 91 7.47 -3.61 -3.45
CA VAL A 91 8.74 -4.37 -3.49
C VAL A 91 9.88 -3.47 -3.98
N ILE A 92 9.65 -2.67 -5.02
CA ILE A 92 10.63 -1.70 -5.52
C ILE A 92 11.00 -0.70 -4.42
N ALA A 93 10.01 -0.11 -3.74
CA ALA A 93 10.24 0.82 -2.65
C ALA A 93 10.99 0.19 -1.46
N GLY A 94 10.83 -1.11 -1.21
CA GLY A 94 11.59 -1.83 -0.19
C GLY A 94 13.02 -2.15 -0.62
N VAL A 95 13.22 -2.60 -1.86
CA VAL A 95 14.55 -2.97 -2.37
C VAL A 95 15.45 -1.75 -2.60
N PHE A 96 14.85 -0.62 -2.98
CA PHE A 96 15.53 0.66 -3.18
C PHE A 96 15.08 1.65 -2.10
N PRO A 97 15.81 1.77 -0.96
CA PRO A 97 15.43 2.68 0.11
C PRO A 97 15.42 4.14 -0.35
N THR A 98 14.56 4.93 0.27
CA THR A 98 14.52 6.39 0.08
C THR A 98 15.81 7.06 0.55
N ASP A 99 16.01 8.33 0.20
CA ASP A 99 17.13 9.13 0.67
C ASP A 99 16.87 9.76 2.02
N ALA A 100 17.93 9.93 2.82
CA ALA A 100 17.87 10.56 4.14
C ALA A 100 17.58 12.06 4.03
N GLY A 101 16.68 12.54 4.88
CA GLY A 101 16.30 13.95 4.94
C GLY A 101 15.38 14.24 6.13
N ALA A 102 14.95 15.48 6.26
CA ALA A 102 14.09 15.92 7.35
C ALA A 102 14.66 15.62 8.76
N GLY A 103 15.99 15.51 8.91
CA GLY A 103 16.68 15.20 10.16
C GLY A 103 16.60 13.72 10.58
N PHE A 104 16.17 12.81 9.71
CA PHE A 104 16.08 11.39 10.03
C PHE A 104 16.80 10.50 8.99
N PRO A 105 17.58 9.49 9.41
CA PRO A 105 18.00 9.17 10.81
C PRO A 105 18.91 10.24 11.39
N ALA A 106 19.29 10.12 12.67
CA ALA A 106 20.19 11.08 13.36
C ALA A 106 21.42 11.39 12.49
N GLY A 107 21.72 12.68 12.32
CA GLY A 107 22.79 13.17 11.45
C GLY A 107 22.41 13.39 9.98
N ALA A 108 21.18 13.08 9.58
CA ALA A 108 20.67 13.40 8.25
C ALA A 108 20.43 14.92 8.10
N PRO A 109 20.44 15.45 6.84
CA PRO A 109 20.08 16.84 6.58
C PRO A 109 18.69 17.19 7.10
N GLU A 110 18.52 18.38 7.68
CA GLU A 110 17.23 18.89 8.18
C GLU A 110 16.22 19.21 7.06
N GLY A 111 16.71 19.44 5.84
CA GLY A 111 15.89 19.78 4.67
C GLY A 111 15.43 18.58 3.87
N ALA A 112 14.97 18.88 2.65
CA ALA A 112 14.63 17.88 1.65
C ALA A 112 15.86 17.01 1.30
N PRO A 113 15.68 15.71 1.03
CA PRO A 113 16.78 14.84 0.65
C PRO A 113 17.39 15.25 -0.69
N VAL A 114 18.69 15.01 -0.85
CA VAL A 114 19.35 15.02 -2.17
C VAL A 114 19.01 13.69 -2.84
N ILE A 115 18.23 13.75 -3.91
CA ILE A 115 17.72 12.54 -4.57
C ILE A 115 18.85 11.81 -5.26
N SER A 116 19.13 10.60 -4.80
CA SER A 116 20.04 9.63 -5.43
C SER A 116 19.30 8.80 -6.50
N TRP A 117 20.04 8.01 -7.27
CA TRP A 117 19.41 7.13 -8.25
C TRP A 117 18.49 6.07 -7.58
N HIS A 118 18.87 5.51 -6.42
CA HIS A 118 18.04 4.54 -5.71
C HIS A 118 16.80 5.20 -5.08
N GLY A 119 16.95 6.42 -4.54
CA GLY A 119 15.81 7.20 -4.06
C GLY A 119 14.83 7.54 -5.19
N ALA A 120 15.33 7.88 -6.38
CA ALA A 120 14.46 8.08 -7.56
C ALA A 120 13.70 6.79 -7.94
N VAL A 121 14.33 5.62 -7.86
CA VAL A 121 13.67 4.32 -8.09
C VAL A 121 12.64 4.03 -7.00
N HIS A 122 12.92 4.39 -5.74
CA HIS A 122 11.95 4.32 -4.64
C HIS A 122 10.66 5.09 -4.98
N GLU A 123 10.82 6.35 -5.41
CA GLU A 123 9.67 7.20 -5.80
C GLU A 123 8.90 6.62 -6.98
N VAL A 124 9.57 6.01 -7.96
CA VAL A 124 8.89 5.27 -9.04
C VAL A 124 8.05 4.14 -8.46
N GLY A 125 8.55 3.38 -7.48
CA GLY A 125 7.79 2.33 -6.79
C GLY A 125 6.54 2.89 -6.10
N PHE A 126 6.67 4.01 -5.41
CA PHE A 126 5.53 4.72 -4.80
C PHE A 126 4.50 5.14 -5.85
N VAL A 127 4.92 5.84 -6.90
CA VAL A 127 4.02 6.31 -7.98
C VAL A 127 3.29 5.15 -8.65
N LEU A 128 3.97 4.04 -8.92
CA LEU A 128 3.35 2.83 -9.49
C LEU A 128 2.25 2.28 -8.57
N THR A 129 2.50 2.24 -7.26
CA THR A 129 1.51 1.79 -6.27
C THR A 129 0.27 2.68 -6.32
N GLN A 130 0.45 3.99 -6.27
CA GLN A 130 -0.63 4.97 -6.24
C GLN A 130 -1.47 4.96 -7.53
N LEU A 131 -0.82 5.00 -8.69
CA LEU A 131 -1.52 4.97 -9.97
C LEU A 131 -2.29 3.66 -10.18
N ALA A 132 -1.68 2.53 -9.83
CA ALA A 132 -2.35 1.24 -9.93
C ALA A 132 -3.58 1.16 -9.00
N PHE A 133 -3.49 1.71 -7.77
CA PHE A 133 -4.63 1.81 -6.87
C PHE A 133 -5.77 2.63 -7.47
N VAL A 134 -5.49 3.85 -7.94
CA VAL A 134 -6.50 4.72 -8.55
C VAL A 134 -7.25 3.99 -9.67
N VAL A 135 -6.51 3.38 -10.58
CA VAL A 135 -7.11 2.69 -11.73
C VAL A 135 -7.91 1.47 -11.28
N VAL A 136 -7.39 0.64 -10.37
CA VAL A 136 -8.10 -0.57 -9.93
C VAL A 136 -9.37 -0.24 -9.14
N ALA A 137 -9.36 0.81 -8.32
CA ALA A 137 -10.54 1.25 -7.58
C ALA A 137 -11.65 1.72 -8.52
N ILE A 138 -11.31 2.47 -9.59
CA ILE A 138 -12.26 2.86 -10.64
C ILE A 138 -12.81 1.61 -11.35
N LEU A 139 -11.96 0.67 -11.74
CA LEU A 139 -12.41 -0.57 -12.40
C LEU A 139 -13.31 -1.40 -11.50
N TRP A 140 -13.05 -1.45 -10.19
CA TRP A 140 -13.95 -2.11 -9.23
C TRP A 140 -15.29 -1.40 -9.13
N ALA A 141 -15.29 -0.08 -9.03
CA ALA A 141 -16.54 0.70 -8.99
C ALA A 141 -17.40 0.44 -10.24
N VAL A 142 -16.81 0.50 -11.44
CA VAL A 142 -17.52 0.22 -12.70
C VAL A 142 -18.01 -1.22 -12.75
N ARG A 143 -17.17 -2.19 -12.39
CA ARG A 143 -17.51 -3.60 -12.42
C ARG A 143 -18.66 -3.94 -11.48
N PHE A 144 -18.57 -3.51 -10.22
CA PHE A 144 -19.59 -3.76 -9.22
C PHE A 144 -20.91 -3.04 -9.57
N GLY A 145 -20.81 -1.82 -10.12
CA GLY A 145 -21.98 -1.10 -10.62
C GLY A 145 -22.71 -1.86 -11.74
N ARG A 146 -21.97 -2.38 -12.73
CA ARG A 146 -22.53 -3.20 -13.81
C ARG A 146 -23.12 -4.53 -13.33
N ALA A 147 -22.58 -5.08 -12.25
CA ALA A 147 -23.11 -6.30 -11.61
C ALA A 147 -24.30 -6.04 -10.67
N GLY A 148 -24.76 -4.79 -10.51
CA GLY A 148 -25.83 -4.43 -9.58
C GLY A 148 -25.40 -4.44 -8.10
N GLU A 149 -24.14 -4.61 -7.81
CA GLU A 149 -23.56 -4.70 -6.47
C GLU A 149 -23.26 -3.30 -5.89
N ARG A 150 -24.32 -2.52 -5.68
CA ARG A 150 -24.25 -1.09 -5.29
C ARG A 150 -23.38 -0.83 -4.06
N GLY A 151 -23.43 -1.70 -3.03
CA GLY A 151 -22.61 -1.55 -1.82
C GLY A 151 -21.11 -1.60 -2.11
N TRP A 152 -20.66 -2.52 -2.95
CA TRP A 152 -19.26 -2.65 -3.37
C TRP A 152 -18.82 -1.54 -4.33
N MET A 153 -19.72 -1.09 -5.21
CA MET A 153 -19.49 0.09 -6.04
C MET A 153 -19.23 1.33 -5.17
N ILE A 154 -20.12 1.60 -4.21
CA ILE A 154 -19.99 2.73 -3.29
C ILE A 154 -18.71 2.61 -2.45
N ALA A 155 -18.42 1.42 -1.90
CA ALA A 155 -17.18 1.20 -1.13
C ALA A 155 -15.91 1.48 -1.95
N SER A 156 -15.91 1.11 -3.24
CA SER A 156 -14.76 1.40 -4.13
C SER A 156 -14.61 2.90 -4.40
N ILE A 157 -15.71 3.62 -4.62
CA ILE A 157 -15.71 5.07 -4.83
C ILE A 157 -15.26 5.78 -3.54
N LEU A 158 -15.87 5.44 -2.39
CA LEU A 158 -15.53 6.06 -1.11
C LEU A 158 -14.08 5.78 -0.70
N GLY A 159 -13.59 4.56 -0.92
CA GLY A 159 -12.19 4.21 -0.68
C GLY A 159 -11.24 5.04 -1.52
N LEU A 160 -11.52 5.21 -2.80
CA LEU A 160 -10.72 6.06 -3.69
C LEU A 160 -10.76 7.53 -3.26
N VAL A 161 -11.95 8.08 -3.04
CA VAL A 161 -12.13 9.50 -2.66
C VAL A 161 -11.49 9.77 -1.30
N ALA A 162 -11.66 8.85 -0.33
CA ALA A 162 -11.07 8.99 1.00
C ALA A 162 -9.55 8.91 0.96
N ALA A 163 -8.95 7.97 0.21
CA ALA A 163 -7.50 7.86 0.08
C ALA A 163 -6.90 9.14 -0.50
N ILE A 164 -7.44 9.63 -1.63
CA ILE A 164 -6.97 10.88 -2.26
C ILE A 164 -7.24 12.07 -1.34
N GLY A 165 -8.45 12.20 -0.77
CA GLY A 165 -8.83 13.32 0.08
C GLY A 165 -7.95 13.42 1.32
N VAL A 166 -7.71 12.31 2.01
CA VAL A 166 -6.82 12.27 3.18
C VAL A 166 -5.39 12.65 2.80
N ALA A 167 -4.87 12.17 1.67
CA ALA A 167 -3.54 12.53 1.22
C ALA A 167 -3.43 14.01 0.83
N ALA A 168 -4.45 14.58 0.17
CA ALA A 168 -4.41 15.91 -0.42
C ALA A 168 -4.76 17.05 0.55
N VAL A 169 -5.66 16.79 1.54
CA VAL A 169 -6.23 17.85 2.39
C VAL A 169 -5.55 17.90 3.75
N GLY A 170 -4.91 19.03 4.09
CA GLY A 170 -4.27 19.27 5.38
C GLY A 170 -2.99 20.09 5.26
N SER A 171 -2.35 20.39 6.41
CA SER A 171 -1.09 21.13 6.45
C SER A 171 0.11 20.24 6.02
N PRO A 172 1.21 20.86 5.55
CA PRO A 172 2.45 20.13 5.27
C PRO A 172 2.95 19.32 6.48
N ASP A 173 2.80 19.83 7.69
CA ASP A 173 3.27 19.18 8.93
C ASP A 173 2.55 17.87 9.27
N THR A 174 1.43 17.59 8.61
CA THR A 174 0.65 16.34 8.77
C THR A 174 0.72 15.44 7.55
N LEU A 175 1.50 15.79 6.53
CA LEU A 175 1.56 15.04 5.27
C LEU A 175 1.93 13.58 5.51
N ALA A 176 2.93 13.32 6.34
CA ALA A 176 3.43 11.98 6.60
C ALA A 176 2.34 11.05 7.15
N ILE A 177 1.65 11.44 8.21
CA ILE A 177 0.57 10.62 8.79
C ILE A 177 -0.62 10.47 7.84
N ARG A 178 -0.90 11.48 7.01
CA ARG A 178 -1.96 11.40 5.99
C ARG A 178 -1.62 10.40 4.89
N LEU A 179 -0.38 10.32 4.45
CA LEU A 179 0.06 9.30 3.49
C LEU A 179 -0.06 7.89 4.07
N VAL A 180 0.24 7.69 5.36
CA VAL A 180 0.01 6.40 6.03
C VAL A 180 -1.47 6.06 6.08
N ALA A 181 -2.32 7.02 6.44
CA ALA A 181 -3.76 6.81 6.49
C ALA A 181 -4.34 6.52 5.08
N SER A 182 -3.86 7.21 4.04
CA SER A 182 -4.18 6.90 2.65
C SER A 182 -3.79 5.46 2.29
N SER A 183 -2.55 5.06 2.57
CA SER A 183 -2.08 3.69 2.32
C SER A 183 -2.90 2.64 3.08
N ALA A 184 -3.31 2.93 4.31
CA ALA A 184 -4.18 2.03 5.08
C ALA A 184 -5.57 1.86 4.42
N ILE A 185 -6.14 2.93 3.86
CA ILE A 185 -7.40 2.88 3.11
C ILE A 185 -7.23 2.08 1.82
N GLU A 186 -6.17 2.32 1.07
CA GLU A 186 -5.85 1.63 -0.18
C GLU A 186 -5.71 0.11 0.02
N LEU A 187 -4.83 -0.27 0.94
CA LEU A 187 -4.62 -1.68 1.30
C LEU A 187 -5.86 -2.30 1.91
N GLY A 188 -6.63 -1.54 2.71
CA GLY A 188 -7.90 -1.95 3.29
C GLY A 188 -8.95 -2.28 2.23
N LEU A 189 -9.05 -1.49 1.15
CA LEU A 189 -9.95 -1.79 0.04
C LEU A 189 -9.53 -3.07 -0.69
N VAL A 190 -8.22 -3.27 -0.94
CA VAL A 190 -7.71 -4.53 -1.52
C VAL A 190 -8.01 -5.72 -0.61
N ALA A 191 -7.86 -5.56 0.71
CA ALA A 191 -8.17 -6.60 1.68
C ALA A 191 -9.67 -6.95 1.66
N ALA A 192 -10.55 -5.95 1.61
CA ALA A 192 -12.00 -6.15 1.53
C ALA A 192 -12.43 -6.89 0.26
N VAL A 193 -11.88 -6.51 -0.90
CA VAL A 193 -12.13 -7.19 -2.18
C VAL A 193 -11.58 -8.62 -2.17
N SER A 194 -10.42 -8.85 -1.56
CA SER A 194 -9.84 -10.19 -1.39
C SER A 194 -10.70 -11.07 -0.48
N ALA A 195 -11.24 -10.51 0.61
CA ALA A 195 -12.14 -11.21 1.51
C ALA A 195 -13.46 -11.58 0.82
N ARG A 196 -14.03 -10.65 0.03
CA ARG A 196 -15.20 -10.92 -0.80
C ARG A 196 -14.93 -12.06 -1.78
N ALA A 197 -13.81 -11.98 -2.52
CA ALA A 197 -13.42 -13.03 -3.45
C ALA A 197 -13.26 -14.40 -2.79
N LEU A 198 -12.74 -14.43 -1.55
CA LEU A 198 -12.60 -15.65 -0.76
C LEU A 198 -13.95 -16.24 -0.36
N ARG A 199 -14.95 -15.41 -0.05
CA ARG A 199 -16.31 -15.84 0.30
C ARG A 199 -17.06 -16.38 -0.90
N THR A 200 -17.06 -15.66 -2.02
CA THR A 200 -17.76 -16.06 -3.25
C THR A 200 -17.18 -17.32 -3.91
N ALA A 201 -15.89 -17.59 -3.72
CA ALA A 201 -15.26 -18.80 -4.24
C ALA A 201 -15.55 -20.06 -3.38
N ARG A 202 -16.19 -19.91 -2.22
CA ARG A 202 -16.63 -21.03 -1.35
C ARG A 202 -18.07 -21.44 -1.59
N ALA A 203 -18.91 -20.52 -2.05
CA ALA A 203 -20.29 -20.76 -2.47
C ALA A 203 -20.32 -21.41 -3.87
#